data_f352724c2d142cfb47e244526f98b5bf
#
_entry.id   f352724c2d142cfb47e244526f98b5bf
#
_cell.length_a   1.000
_cell.length_b   1.000
_cell.length_c   1.000
_cell.angle_alpha   90.00
_cell.angle_beta   90.00
_cell.angle_gamma   90.00
#
_symmetry.space_group_name_H-M   'P 1'
#
loop_
_entity.id
_entity.type
_entity.pdbx_description
1 polymer ?
#
loop_
_entity_poly.entity_id
_entity_poly.type
_entity_poly.pdbx_seq_one_letter_code
_entity_poly.pdbx_strand_id
1 'polypeptide(L)'
;MGKHRLTVPLAMAALLATSGLVMADAATDTNPALMYGLDRIHVGKTSVGQEISKAGFDIYGYVEAGYTADLSGRPQNSNTIPLRTFGSEYGNHIELNQINLTLARAINFSDPNYIKRGWDVGGKVQFLYGYDSDFIHSNGLNFYHAYANNVSTSPLYQFDPLQLYATVAFHLGKMGDLKFKVGKFVTLLGEETINPTKNFFYSHSLSFNYGIPYTQTGVLAEYVPNSQWTFYAGVTRGWNQSLDDNNPNGVDFLGEVAYAPSSQWNFAVNLSVGPQDNGTNNPYRTVVEPLITYIPPILNNNLTLISDTTLGYDGMGNASTGGSACWFGEALYQSYVINSYLTASLREEYYYDGAGFTIGLTTPGVTGNYGDLTAGVKITPFPSSNLGKNFYIRPEIREDLADHAVLTNGKHYQTAIAVDAIYTF
;
A
#
# COMPACT_ATOMS: atom_id res chain seq x y z
N MET A 1 -10.26 -0.18 52.39
CA MET A 1 -10.64 0.70 51.26
C MET A 1 -9.44 0.81 50.30
N GLY A 2 -9.30 -0.14 49.40
CA GLY A 2 -8.25 -0.22 48.43
C GLY A 2 -8.70 0.46 47.13
N LYS A 3 -7.94 1.48 46.68
CA LYS A 3 -8.15 2.12 45.38
C LYS A 3 -7.52 1.23 44.30
N HIS A 4 -8.34 0.47 43.58
CA HIS A 4 -7.92 -0.12 42.30
C HIS A 4 -7.79 1.00 41.25
N ARG A 5 -6.55 1.34 40.89
CA ARG A 5 -6.26 2.10 39.69
C ARG A 5 -6.43 1.13 38.50
N LEU A 6 -7.42 1.38 37.66
CA LEU A 6 -7.50 0.75 36.35
C LEU A 6 -6.30 1.23 35.52
N THR A 7 -5.36 0.35 35.30
CA THR A 7 -4.35 0.51 34.24
C THR A 7 -5.05 0.18 32.93
N VAL A 8 -5.32 1.19 32.12
CA VAL A 8 -5.74 1.05 30.71
C VAL A 8 -4.62 0.33 29.98
N PRO A 9 -4.86 -0.79 29.29
CA PRO A 9 -3.78 -1.54 28.65
C PRO A 9 -3.15 -0.73 27.51
N LEU A 10 -1.82 -0.80 27.39
CA LEU A 10 -1.01 -0.25 26.29
C LEU A 10 -1.47 -0.71 24.89
N ALA A 11 -2.28 -1.76 24.80
CA ALA A 11 -2.92 -2.25 23.58
C ALA A 11 -3.81 -1.21 22.89
N MET A 12 -4.42 -0.29 23.64
CA MET A 12 -5.31 0.74 23.10
C MET A 12 -4.52 1.85 22.36
N ALA A 13 -3.28 2.12 22.77
CA ALA A 13 -2.40 3.08 22.08
C ALA A 13 -1.85 2.50 20.76
N ALA A 14 -1.64 1.18 20.68
CA ALA A 14 -1.22 0.51 19.47
C ALA A 14 -2.37 0.38 18.44
N LEU A 15 -3.63 0.23 18.90
CA LEU A 15 -4.81 0.15 18.04
C LEU A 15 -5.15 1.51 17.42
N LEU A 16 -4.98 2.60 18.18
CA LEU A 16 -5.15 3.96 17.66
C LEU A 16 -4.06 4.34 16.65
N ALA A 17 -2.89 3.70 16.73
CA ALA A 17 -1.81 3.87 15.75
C ALA A 17 -2.04 3.07 14.46
N THR A 18 -2.85 2.00 14.47
CA THR A 18 -3.13 1.20 13.27
C THR A 18 -4.41 1.59 12.55
N SER A 19 -5.37 2.16 13.25
CA SER A 19 -6.67 2.53 12.68
C SER A 19 -6.77 3.98 12.18
N GLY A 20 -5.76 4.80 12.45
CA GLY A 20 -5.66 6.14 11.88
C GLY A 20 -4.74 6.23 10.66
N LEU A 21 -4.39 5.12 10.01
CA LEU A 21 -3.15 5.01 9.27
C LEU A 21 -3.23 4.31 7.94
N VAL A 22 -4.34 4.39 7.29
CA VAL A 22 -4.32 4.22 5.85
C VAL A 22 -4.32 5.56 5.14
N MET A 23 -3.83 6.53 5.79
CA MET A 23 -3.26 7.66 5.09
C MET A 23 -1.93 7.18 4.57
N ALA A 24 -1.76 7.18 3.27
CA ALA A 24 -0.56 6.84 2.54
C ALA A 24 0.71 6.89 3.39
N ASP A 25 1.70 6.10 3.12
CA ASP A 25 3.02 6.00 3.79
C ASP A 25 3.64 7.35 4.27
N ALA A 26 3.03 8.46 3.92
CA ALA A 26 3.30 9.83 4.35
C ALA A 26 3.00 10.07 5.84
N ALA A 27 1.94 9.51 6.40
CA ALA A 27 1.58 9.69 7.83
C ALA A 27 2.37 8.75 8.75
N THR A 28 2.98 7.69 8.24
CA THR A 28 3.79 6.75 9.02
C THR A 28 5.18 7.28 9.38
N ASP A 29 5.62 8.38 8.78
CA ASP A 29 6.88 9.05 9.12
C ASP A 29 6.90 9.59 10.57
N THR A 30 5.75 9.65 11.25
CA THR A 30 5.65 10.18 12.63
C THR A 30 5.36 9.12 13.69
N ASN A 31 5.30 7.82 13.34
CA ASN A 31 4.93 6.78 14.31
C ASN A 31 6.08 6.45 15.28
N PRO A 32 5.98 6.79 16.58
CA PRO A 32 7.00 6.47 17.58
C PRO A 32 7.26 4.96 17.74
N ALA A 33 6.34 4.10 17.29
CA ALA A 33 6.52 2.64 17.33
C ALA A 33 7.61 2.14 16.38
N LEU A 34 8.05 2.95 15.42
CA LEU A 34 9.16 2.63 14.51
C LEU A 34 10.55 2.91 15.10
N MET A 35 10.64 3.63 16.22
CA MET A 35 11.92 4.01 16.85
C MET A 35 12.70 2.85 17.49
N TYR A 36 12.23 1.60 17.36
CA TYR A 36 12.86 0.43 17.98
C TYR A 36 13.58 -0.50 16.97
N GLY A 37 13.63 -0.14 15.69
CA GLY A 37 14.22 -1.00 14.66
C GLY A 37 15.68 -1.37 14.94
N LEU A 38 16.51 -0.38 15.25
CA LEU A 38 17.94 -0.60 15.54
C LEU A 38 18.19 -1.49 16.75
N ASP A 39 17.39 -1.36 17.81
CA ASP A 39 17.51 -2.19 19.01
C ASP A 39 17.09 -3.64 18.73
N ARG A 40 16.14 -3.85 17.85
CA ARG A 40 15.64 -5.19 17.48
C ARG A 40 16.66 -6.02 16.72
N ILE A 41 17.38 -5.42 15.78
CA ILE A 41 18.43 -6.10 15.00
C ILE A 41 19.81 -6.06 15.66
N HIS A 42 19.91 -5.59 16.92
CA HIS A 42 21.13 -5.44 17.69
C HIS A 42 22.17 -4.45 17.11
N VAL A 43 21.85 -3.78 16.01
CA VAL A 43 22.73 -2.76 15.41
C VAL A 43 22.82 -1.54 16.33
N GLY A 44 21.75 -1.19 17.07
CA GLY A 44 21.71 -0.09 18.01
C GLY A 44 22.74 -0.17 19.14
N LYS A 45 23.25 -1.39 19.45
CA LYS A 45 24.31 -1.59 20.45
C LYS A 45 25.72 -1.40 19.89
N THR A 46 25.88 -1.31 18.56
CA THR A 46 27.15 -1.01 17.90
C THR A 46 27.43 0.48 17.91
N SER A 47 28.70 0.88 17.80
CA SER A 47 29.08 2.29 17.67
C SER A 47 28.42 2.95 16.46
N VAL A 48 28.33 2.24 15.34
CA VAL A 48 27.66 2.72 14.11
C VAL A 48 26.17 2.94 14.32
N GLY A 49 25.49 1.98 14.95
CA GLY A 49 24.05 2.10 15.24
C GLY A 49 23.73 3.27 16.19
N GLN A 50 24.61 3.51 17.17
CA GLN A 50 24.46 4.65 18.08
C GLN A 50 24.64 6.00 17.34
N GLU A 51 25.56 6.12 16.41
CA GLU A 51 25.73 7.34 15.60
C GLU A 51 24.54 7.56 14.64
N ILE A 52 24.02 6.49 14.01
CA ILE A 52 22.81 6.53 13.18
C ILE A 52 21.62 7.05 14.02
N SER A 53 21.41 6.46 15.20
CA SER A 53 20.31 6.86 16.10
C SER A 53 20.47 8.29 16.62
N LYS A 54 21.69 8.73 16.99
CA LYS A 54 21.97 10.13 17.37
C LYS A 54 21.65 11.13 16.26
N ALA A 55 21.86 10.73 15.00
CA ALA A 55 21.49 11.52 13.83
C ALA A 55 19.97 11.51 13.55
N GLY A 56 19.19 10.78 14.35
CA GLY A 56 17.74 10.66 14.23
C GLY A 56 17.28 9.69 13.16
N PHE A 57 18.19 8.85 12.64
CA PHE A 57 17.81 7.79 11.69
C PHE A 57 17.42 6.51 12.41
N ASP A 58 16.46 5.77 11.81
CA ASP A 58 16.07 4.45 12.23
C ASP A 58 16.24 3.45 11.09
N ILE A 59 16.57 2.19 11.43
CA ILE A 59 16.67 1.08 10.49
C ILE A 59 15.66 0.03 10.94
N TYR A 60 14.77 -0.35 10.02
CA TYR A 60 13.73 -1.33 10.26
C TYR A 60 13.36 -2.07 8.97
N GLY A 61 12.62 -3.12 9.11
CA GLY A 61 12.20 -3.89 7.96
C GLY A 61 11.27 -5.03 8.32
N TYR A 62 11.03 -5.86 7.34
CA TYR A 62 10.24 -7.08 7.50
C TYR A 62 10.65 -8.13 6.47
N VAL A 63 10.26 -9.35 6.75
CA VAL A 63 10.32 -10.48 5.82
C VAL A 63 8.92 -11.07 5.73
N GLU A 64 8.45 -11.28 4.50
CA GLU A 64 7.21 -11.96 4.18
C GLU A 64 7.48 -13.15 3.26
N ALA A 65 6.92 -14.29 3.61
CA ALA A 65 6.88 -15.48 2.78
C ALA A 65 5.51 -16.14 2.89
N GLY A 66 5.01 -16.68 1.80
CA GLY A 66 3.68 -17.24 1.76
C GLY A 66 3.54 -18.45 0.86
N TYR A 67 2.35 -19.03 0.92
CA TYR A 67 1.92 -20.15 0.07
C TYR A 67 0.48 -19.90 -0.37
N THR A 68 0.22 -20.08 -1.66
CA THR A 68 -1.12 -19.99 -2.24
C THR A 68 -1.47 -21.32 -2.88
N ALA A 69 -2.55 -21.96 -2.44
CA ALA A 69 -3.11 -23.16 -3.02
C ALA A 69 -4.21 -22.80 -4.02
N ASP A 70 -4.06 -23.26 -5.26
CA ASP A 70 -5.10 -23.16 -6.28
C ASP A 70 -6.08 -24.31 -6.15
N LEU A 71 -7.32 -24.01 -5.80
CA LEU A 71 -8.41 -25.00 -5.72
C LEU A 71 -9.21 -25.11 -7.03
N SER A 72 -9.00 -24.20 -7.96
CA SER A 72 -9.72 -24.15 -9.24
C SER A 72 -9.07 -25.00 -10.33
N GLY A 73 -7.82 -25.43 -10.10
CA GLY A 73 -7.06 -26.28 -11.02
C GLY A 73 -6.63 -25.55 -12.29
N ARG A 74 -6.24 -24.27 -12.19
CA ARG A 74 -5.73 -23.52 -13.34
C ARG A 74 -4.38 -24.08 -13.81
N PRO A 75 -4.09 -24.03 -15.10
CA PRO A 75 -2.76 -24.36 -15.60
C PRO A 75 -1.68 -23.42 -15.02
N GLN A 76 -0.48 -23.93 -14.85
CA GLN A 76 0.69 -23.12 -14.58
C GLN A 76 0.89 -22.09 -15.69
N ASN A 77 1.28 -20.88 -15.36
CA ASN A 77 1.41 -19.73 -16.30
C ASN A 77 0.09 -19.33 -16.97
N SER A 78 -1.03 -19.51 -16.27
CA SER A 78 -2.34 -19.13 -16.78
C SER A 78 -2.48 -17.60 -16.87
N ASN A 79 -2.92 -17.13 -18.03
CA ASN A 79 -3.25 -15.71 -18.23
C ASN A 79 -4.65 -15.41 -17.65
N THR A 80 -4.75 -15.38 -16.33
CA THR A 80 -5.96 -15.05 -15.56
C THR A 80 -5.60 -14.05 -14.48
N ILE A 81 -6.58 -13.64 -13.64
CA ILE A 81 -6.28 -12.90 -12.40
C ILE A 81 -5.33 -13.76 -11.56
N PRO A 82 -4.16 -13.24 -11.13
CA PRO A 82 -3.28 -13.95 -10.20
C PRO A 82 -4.04 -14.36 -8.94
N LEU A 83 -3.77 -15.56 -8.41
CA LEU A 83 -4.49 -16.10 -7.25
C LEU A 83 -4.42 -15.22 -5.99
N ARG A 84 -3.38 -14.41 -5.89
CA ARG A 84 -3.17 -13.44 -4.82
C ARG A 84 -3.52 -12.01 -5.24
N THR A 85 -3.81 -11.82 -6.54
CA THR A 85 -4.02 -10.54 -7.22
C THR A 85 -2.81 -9.62 -7.21
N PHE A 86 -1.73 -10.02 -6.58
CA PHE A 86 -0.44 -9.33 -6.56
C PHE A 86 0.63 -10.40 -6.37
N GLY A 87 1.28 -10.78 -7.46
CA GLY A 87 2.46 -11.61 -7.41
C GLY A 87 2.28 -13.12 -7.28
N SER A 88 1.13 -13.73 -7.38
CA SER A 88 1.01 -15.20 -7.38
C SER A 88 0.43 -15.73 -8.69
N GLU A 89 1.27 -15.80 -9.73
CA GLU A 89 0.85 -16.28 -11.04
C GLU A 89 0.68 -17.80 -11.08
N TYR A 90 1.52 -18.52 -10.36
CA TYR A 90 1.63 -19.97 -10.50
C TYR A 90 0.81 -20.76 -9.50
N GLY A 91 0.72 -20.33 -8.25
CA GLY A 91 0.08 -21.10 -7.18
C GLY A 91 0.81 -22.40 -6.82
N ASN A 92 0.40 -23.03 -5.73
CA ASN A 92 0.87 -24.34 -5.27
C ASN A 92 2.39 -24.43 -4.99
N HIS A 93 3.03 -23.32 -4.64
CA HIS A 93 4.42 -23.27 -4.19
C HIS A 93 4.62 -22.19 -3.12
N ILE A 94 5.73 -22.30 -2.39
CA ILE A 94 6.14 -21.30 -1.41
C ILE A 94 6.89 -20.19 -2.13
N GLU A 95 6.53 -18.96 -1.82
CA GLU A 95 7.15 -17.74 -2.33
C GLU A 95 7.80 -16.95 -1.21
N LEU A 96 9.00 -16.43 -1.45
CA LEU A 96 9.57 -15.35 -0.66
C LEU A 96 9.07 -14.04 -1.29
N ASN A 97 8.01 -13.48 -0.72
CA ASN A 97 7.34 -12.32 -1.30
C ASN A 97 8.17 -11.06 -1.15
N GLN A 98 8.57 -10.75 0.07
CA GLN A 98 9.30 -9.52 0.34
C GLN A 98 10.34 -9.68 1.46
N ILE A 99 11.56 -9.23 1.20
CA ILE A 99 12.52 -8.81 2.22
C ILE A 99 12.65 -7.31 2.07
N ASN A 100 12.24 -6.58 3.09
CA ASN A 100 12.27 -5.12 3.11
C ASN A 100 13.31 -4.61 4.10
N LEU A 101 14.11 -3.65 3.68
CA LEU A 101 15.02 -2.91 4.54
C LEU A 101 14.84 -1.41 4.32
N THR A 102 14.58 -0.70 5.41
CA THR A 102 14.35 0.74 5.42
C THR A 102 15.33 1.44 6.33
N LEU A 103 15.94 2.51 5.83
CA LEU A 103 16.62 3.56 6.59
C LEU A 103 15.79 4.84 6.45
N ALA A 104 15.31 5.38 7.55
CA ALA A 104 14.49 6.59 7.53
C ALA A 104 14.87 7.55 8.67
N ARG A 105 14.72 8.84 8.41
CA ARG A 105 14.68 9.90 9.39
C ARG A 105 13.34 10.62 9.24
N ALA A 106 12.43 10.31 10.15
CA ALA A 106 11.12 10.93 10.19
C ALA A 106 11.18 12.32 10.81
N ILE A 107 10.38 13.25 10.32
CA ILE A 107 10.19 14.57 10.93
C ILE A 107 9.00 14.49 11.89
N ASN A 108 9.24 14.79 13.16
CA ASN A 108 8.19 14.82 14.18
C ASN A 108 7.72 16.27 14.40
N PHE A 109 6.51 16.59 13.94
CA PHE A 109 5.90 17.91 14.10
C PHE A 109 5.64 18.32 15.56
N SER A 110 5.60 17.35 16.47
CA SER A 110 5.45 17.60 17.92
C SER A 110 6.78 17.73 18.67
N ASP A 111 7.94 17.59 17.99
CA ASP A 111 9.25 17.74 18.63
C ASP A 111 9.47 19.21 19.03
N PRO A 112 9.70 19.49 20.33
CA PRO A 112 10.00 20.86 20.80
C PRO A 112 11.20 21.50 20.09
N ASN A 113 12.19 20.73 19.66
CA ASN A 113 13.35 21.23 18.92
C ASN A 113 12.98 21.65 17.50
N TYR A 114 12.11 20.88 16.84
CA TYR A 114 11.55 21.26 15.54
C TYR A 114 10.75 22.57 15.66
N ILE A 115 9.80 22.63 16.61
CA ILE A 115 8.97 23.81 16.85
C ILE A 115 9.84 25.04 17.12
N LYS A 116 10.87 24.93 18.00
CA LYS A 116 11.78 26.01 18.34
C LYS A 116 12.63 26.45 17.15
N ARG A 117 13.12 25.51 16.35
CA ARG A 117 13.98 25.77 15.17
C ARG A 117 13.19 26.33 14.00
N GLY A 118 11.93 25.93 13.87
CA GLY A 118 11.02 26.30 12.80
C GLY A 118 11.17 25.47 11.53
N TRP A 119 12.11 24.52 11.47
CA TRP A 119 12.30 23.63 10.34
C TRP A 119 13.02 22.34 10.72
N ASP A 120 12.88 21.31 9.90
CA ASP A 120 13.65 20.08 9.99
C ASP A 120 13.78 19.40 8.62
N VAL A 121 14.74 18.46 8.52
CA VAL A 121 14.97 17.65 7.31
C VAL A 121 14.87 16.17 7.67
N GLY A 122 14.48 15.37 6.72
CA GLY A 122 14.39 13.93 6.85
C GLY A 122 14.54 13.23 5.52
N GLY A 123 14.11 11.99 5.47
CA GLY A 123 14.12 11.21 4.22
C GLY A 123 13.98 9.72 4.49
N LYS A 124 13.81 8.98 3.41
CA LYS A 124 13.68 7.53 3.43
C LYS A 124 14.44 6.90 2.27
N VAL A 125 15.14 5.83 2.58
CA VAL A 125 15.72 4.89 1.61
C VAL A 125 15.15 3.52 1.96
N GLN A 126 14.41 2.93 1.03
CA GLN A 126 13.74 1.65 1.23
C GLN A 126 14.00 0.74 0.04
N PHE A 127 14.49 -0.44 0.34
CA PHE A 127 14.75 -1.49 -0.62
C PHE A 127 13.84 -2.69 -0.37
N LEU A 128 13.44 -3.32 -1.46
CA LEU A 128 12.65 -4.53 -1.46
C LEU A 128 13.34 -5.57 -2.35
N TYR A 129 13.42 -6.81 -1.86
CA TYR A 129 13.85 -7.96 -2.63
C TYR A 129 12.82 -9.09 -2.45
N GLY A 130 12.38 -9.68 -3.54
CA GLY A 130 11.45 -10.78 -3.49
C GLY A 130 10.64 -10.94 -4.77
N TYR A 131 9.66 -11.83 -4.72
CA TYR A 131 8.77 -12.12 -5.83
C TYR A 131 7.91 -10.89 -6.20
N ASP A 132 7.42 -10.17 -5.20
CA ASP A 132 6.55 -9.00 -5.41
C ASP A 132 7.25 -7.85 -6.12
N SER A 133 8.59 -7.80 -6.09
CA SER A 133 9.35 -6.75 -6.79
C SER A 133 9.09 -6.74 -8.30
N ASP A 134 8.75 -7.89 -8.90
CA ASP A 134 8.47 -7.98 -10.33
C ASP A 134 7.23 -7.17 -10.75
N PHE A 135 6.29 -6.98 -9.84
CA PHE A 135 5.01 -6.32 -10.11
C PHE A 135 5.01 -4.82 -9.83
N ILE A 136 5.92 -4.34 -8.95
CA ILE A 136 5.91 -2.95 -8.46
C ILE A 136 6.96 -2.05 -9.09
N HIS A 137 7.68 -2.55 -10.09
CA HIS A 137 8.74 -1.79 -10.73
C HIS A 137 8.25 -0.45 -11.26
N SER A 138 9.08 0.58 -11.05
CA SER A 138 8.91 1.85 -11.73
C SER A 138 9.73 1.88 -13.01
N ASN A 139 9.14 2.36 -14.10
CA ASN A 139 9.84 2.58 -15.34
C ASN A 139 11.06 3.50 -15.12
N GLY A 140 12.20 3.14 -15.72
CA GLY A 140 13.45 3.90 -15.66
C GLY A 140 14.32 3.67 -14.43
N LEU A 141 13.93 2.80 -13.51
CA LEU A 141 14.76 2.45 -12.35
C LEU A 141 15.11 0.97 -12.25
N ASN A 142 14.46 0.14 -13.04
CA ASN A 142 14.58 -1.30 -12.99
C ASN A 142 15.63 -1.82 -13.97
N PHE A 143 16.67 -2.47 -13.46
CA PHE A 143 17.76 -3.03 -14.26
C PHE A 143 17.41 -4.36 -14.93
N TYR A 144 16.31 -4.99 -14.55
CA TYR A 144 15.94 -6.33 -15.01
C TYR A 144 14.66 -6.33 -15.86
N HIS A 145 14.18 -5.16 -16.23
CA HIS A 145 13.01 -5.13 -17.11
C HIS A 145 13.38 -5.77 -18.44
N ALA A 146 12.73 -6.88 -18.74
CA ALA A 146 12.93 -7.68 -19.95
C ALA A 146 12.49 -6.97 -21.23
N TYR A 147 12.88 -5.73 -21.45
CA TYR A 147 12.94 -5.16 -22.80
C TYR A 147 14.00 -5.84 -23.66
N ALA A 148 14.84 -6.65 -23.07
CA ALA A 148 15.68 -7.58 -23.82
C ALA A 148 14.86 -8.79 -24.25
N ASN A 149 14.06 -8.65 -25.27
CA ASN A 149 13.61 -9.65 -26.25
C ASN A 149 13.35 -11.12 -25.79
N ASN A 150 13.36 -11.43 -24.50
CA ASN A 150 13.12 -12.76 -23.95
C ASN A 150 12.50 -12.69 -22.56
N VAL A 151 11.19 -12.61 -22.50
CA VAL A 151 10.35 -12.70 -21.30
C VAL A 151 10.65 -13.95 -20.45
N SER A 152 11.22 -15.00 -21.05
CA SER A 152 11.53 -16.27 -20.39
C SER A 152 12.76 -16.27 -19.47
N THR A 153 13.48 -15.16 -19.34
CA THR A 153 14.74 -15.08 -18.58
C THR A 153 14.71 -14.08 -17.41
N SER A 154 13.59 -13.42 -17.15
CA SER A 154 13.47 -12.56 -15.96
C SER A 154 13.50 -13.41 -14.70
N PRO A 155 14.35 -13.10 -13.72
CA PRO A 155 14.36 -13.82 -12.47
C PRO A 155 13.05 -13.57 -11.71
N LEU A 156 12.48 -14.61 -11.12
CA LEU A 156 11.26 -14.50 -10.30
C LEU A 156 11.45 -13.60 -9.07
N TYR A 157 12.67 -13.55 -8.53
CA TYR A 157 13.02 -12.74 -7.37
C TYR A 157 13.88 -11.59 -7.83
N GLN A 158 13.41 -10.38 -7.60
CA GLN A 158 14.04 -9.17 -8.08
C GLN A 158 14.28 -8.18 -6.94
N PHE A 159 15.10 -7.17 -7.21
CA PHE A 159 15.40 -6.08 -6.31
C PHE A 159 14.76 -4.79 -6.83
N ASP A 160 14.08 -4.05 -5.95
CA ASP A 160 13.52 -2.74 -6.26
C ASP A 160 13.90 -1.69 -5.20
N PRO A 161 14.45 -0.53 -5.61
CA PRO A 161 14.53 0.65 -4.76
C PRO A 161 13.15 1.28 -4.63
N LEU A 162 12.34 0.77 -3.69
CA LEU A 162 10.92 1.06 -3.57
C LEU A 162 10.66 2.53 -3.27
N GLN A 163 11.36 3.09 -2.27
CA GLN A 163 11.28 4.51 -1.94
C GLN A 163 12.66 5.12 -1.77
N LEU A 164 12.84 6.29 -2.36
CA LEU A 164 14.07 7.05 -2.28
C LEU A 164 13.73 8.53 -2.35
N TYR A 165 13.60 9.18 -1.19
CA TYR A 165 13.23 10.59 -1.12
C TYR A 165 13.86 11.33 0.05
N ALA A 166 14.00 12.63 -0.11
CA ALA A 166 14.30 13.58 0.95
C ALA A 166 13.06 14.36 1.35
N THR A 167 13.02 14.82 2.61
CA THR A 167 11.96 15.68 3.12
C THR A 167 12.55 16.94 3.78
N VAL A 168 11.83 18.05 3.68
CA VAL A 168 12.05 19.26 4.47
C VAL A 168 10.71 19.76 4.99
N ALA A 169 10.64 20.11 6.27
CA ALA A 169 9.43 20.66 6.88
C ALA A 169 9.68 22.01 7.54
N PHE A 170 8.62 22.81 7.60
CA PHE A 170 8.59 24.16 8.16
C PHE A 170 7.40 24.27 9.13
N HIS A 171 7.69 24.70 10.36
CA HIS A 171 6.67 25.04 11.34
C HIS A 171 6.18 26.46 11.12
N LEU A 172 4.92 26.63 10.75
CA LEU A 172 4.30 27.92 10.43
C LEU A 172 3.57 28.53 11.64
N GLY A 173 3.89 28.08 12.83
CA GLY A 173 3.27 28.53 14.08
C GLY A 173 1.78 28.15 14.13
N LYS A 174 0.90 29.14 14.28
CA LYS A 174 -0.56 28.90 14.35
C LYS A 174 -1.18 28.40 13.04
N MET A 175 -0.46 28.47 11.92
CA MET A 175 -0.92 27.97 10.62
C MET A 175 -0.59 26.50 10.41
N GLY A 176 0.02 25.83 11.39
CA GLY A 176 0.35 24.40 11.28
C GLY A 176 1.73 24.14 10.69
N ASP A 177 1.86 23.02 9.99
CA ASP A 177 3.13 22.52 9.47
C ASP A 177 3.04 22.26 7.96
N LEU A 178 4.13 22.57 7.26
CA LEU A 178 4.26 22.33 5.81
C LEU A 178 5.50 21.48 5.56
N LYS A 179 5.35 20.33 4.90
CA LYS A 179 6.44 19.44 4.54
C LYS A 179 6.48 19.22 3.02
N PHE A 180 7.68 19.21 2.48
CA PHE A 180 7.92 18.81 1.10
C PHE A 180 8.67 17.49 1.06
N LYS A 181 8.26 16.59 0.16
CA LYS A 181 8.88 15.32 -0.16
C LYS A 181 9.35 15.38 -1.61
N VAL A 182 10.61 15.01 -1.87
CA VAL A 182 11.22 15.05 -3.21
C VAL A 182 11.91 13.73 -3.49
N GLY A 183 11.49 13.01 -4.53
CA GLY A 183 12.05 11.73 -4.93
C GLY A 183 11.00 10.71 -5.35
N LYS A 184 11.33 9.41 -5.26
CA LYS A 184 10.41 8.28 -5.49
C LYS A 184 9.74 7.88 -4.18
N PHE A 185 8.42 7.74 -4.20
CA PHE A 185 7.60 7.38 -3.05
C PHE A 185 6.40 6.51 -3.49
N VAL A 186 5.82 5.76 -2.56
CA VAL A 186 4.56 5.04 -2.79
C VAL A 186 3.42 6.03 -2.98
N THR A 187 2.42 5.64 -3.75
CA THR A 187 1.26 6.48 -4.06
C THR A 187 0.50 6.92 -2.80
N LEU A 188 -0.34 7.95 -2.93
CA LEU A 188 -1.34 8.31 -1.92
C LEU A 188 -2.63 7.50 -2.04
N LEU A 189 -2.85 6.85 -3.19
CA LEU A 189 -4.07 6.12 -3.50
C LEU A 189 -4.04 4.73 -2.87
N GLY A 190 -5.21 4.22 -2.48
CA GLY A 190 -5.45 2.86 -1.99
C GLY A 190 -5.48 2.72 -0.48
N GLU A 191 -6.45 1.94 0.00
CA GLU A 191 -6.43 1.37 1.36
C GLU A 191 -5.27 0.38 1.51
N GLU A 192 -5.09 -0.49 0.53
CA GLU A 192 -4.00 -1.44 0.51
C GLU A 192 -2.69 -0.81 0.06
N THR A 193 -1.59 -1.32 0.57
CA THR A 193 -0.24 -0.82 0.27
C THR A 193 0.68 -1.96 -0.15
N ILE A 194 1.81 -1.62 -0.78
CA ILE A 194 2.89 -2.58 -1.09
C ILE A 194 3.43 -3.23 0.18
N ASN A 195 3.41 -2.51 1.31
CA ASN A 195 3.89 -3.01 2.60
C ASN A 195 2.86 -3.96 3.23
N PRO A 196 3.08 -5.28 3.24
CA PRO A 196 2.11 -6.27 3.70
C PRO A 196 1.77 -6.14 5.19
N THR A 197 2.62 -5.46 5.97
CA THR A 197 2.38 -5.26 7.42
C THR A 197 1.22 -4.29 7.68
N LYS A 198 0.76 -3.57 6.66
CA LYS A 198 -0.34 -2.60 6.70
C LYS A 198 -1.67 -3.21 6.25
N ASN A 199 -1.63 -4.27 5.47
CA ASN A 199 -2.80 -4.88 4.86
C ASN A 199 -3.44 -5.92 5.79
N PHE A 200 -4.75 -6.09 5.68
CA PHE A 200 -5.49 -7.10 6.45
C PHE A 200 -5.23 -8.52 5.94
N PHE A 201 -4.99 -8.65 4.63
CA PHE A 201 -4.88 -9.90 3.91
C PHE A 201 -3.50 -10.09 3.29
N TYR A 202 -3.19 -11.32 2.90
CA TYR A 202 -2.05 -11.67 2.07
C TYR A 202 -2.33 -11.35 0.60
N SER A 203 -3.54 -11.65 0.11
CA SER A 203 -3.99 -11.24 -1.20
C SER A 203 -4.42 -9.78 -1.24
N HIS A 204 -4.39 -9.18 -2.42
CA HIS A 204 -4.79 -7.79 -2.65
C HIS A 204 -6.10 -7.67 -3.40
N SER A 205 -6.74 -6.50 -3.27
CA SER A 205 -7.93 -6.12 -4.04
C SER A 205 -7.62 -5.97 -5.53
N LEU A 206 -8.64 -6.04 -6.36
CA LEU A 206 -8.54 -5.72 -7.80
C LEU A 206 -8.23 -4.23 -7.99
N SER A 207 -8.83 -3.37 -7.16
CA SER A 207 -8.58 -1.92 -7.16
C SER A 207 -7.11 -1.60 -6.92
N PHE A 208 -6.47 -2.22 -5.93
CA PHE A 208 -5.03 -2.05 -5.67
C PHE A 208 -4.18 -2.49 -6.85
N ASN A 209 -4.48 -3.66 -7.42
CA ASN A 209 -3.63 -4.24 -8.45
C ASN A 209 -3.82 -3.59 -9.83
N TYR A 210 -5.04 -3.16 -10.16
CA TYR A 210 -5.39 -2.72 -11.51
C TYR A 210 -5.88 -1.30 -11.60
N GLY A 211 -6.41 -0.75 -10.51
CA GLY A 211 -7.12 0.54 -10.52
C GLY A 211 -6.26 1.76 -10.19
N ILE A 212 -5.11 1.58 -9.53
CA ILE A 212 -4.26 2.66 -9.00
C ILE A 212 -2.77 2.44 -9.29
N PRO A 213 -1.92 3.50 -9.27
CA PRO A 213 -0.46 3.35 -9.35
C PRO A 213 0.12 2.79 -8.04
N TYR A 214 1.28 2.15 -8.10
CA TYR A 214 2.03 1.72 -6.93
C TYR A 214 2.96 2.81 -6.39
N THR A 215 3.68 3.48 -7.30
CA THR A 215 4.69 4.48 -6.94
C THR A 215 4.66 5.67 -7.88
N GLN A 216 5.19 6.78 -7.38
CA GLN A 216 5.35 8.01 -8.13
C GLN A 216 6.69 8.67 -7.81
N THR A 217 7.21 9.45 -8.75
CA THR A 217 8.46 10.21 -8.58
C THR A 217 8.20 11.67 -8.87
N GLY A 218 8.54 12.55 -7.92
CA GLY A 218 8.27 13.98 -8.08
C GLY A 218 8.46 14.77 -6.81
N VAL A 219 7.67 15.83 -6.70
CA VAL A 219 7.61 16.72 -5.52
C VAL A 219 6.19 16.71 -4.97
N LEU A 220 6.05 16.42 -3.68
CA LEU A 220 4.77 16.39 -2.98
C LEU A 220 4.86 17.29 -1.74
N ALA A 221 3.96 18.26 -1.65
CA ALA A 221 3.75 19.07 -0.45
C ALA A 221 2.68 18.40 0.43
N GLU A 222 2.90 18.42 1.74
CA GLU A 222 1.96 18.02 2.79
C GLU A 222 1.74 19.22 3.69
N TYR A 223 0.49 19.65 3.86
CA TYR A 223 0.11 20.75 4.73
C TYR A 223 -0.84 20.27 5.83
N VAL A 224 -0.44 20.44 7.08
CA VAL A 224 -1.18 20.04 8.28
C VAL A 224 -1.53 21.27 9.10
N PRO A 225 -2.67 21.95 8.83
CA PRO A 225 -3.08 23.15 9.57
C PRO A 225 -3.47 22.87 11.02
N ASN A 226 -3.98 21.68 11.28
CA ASN A 226 -4.41 21.23 12.62
C ASN A 226 -4.53 19.71 12.67
N SER A 227 -4.96 19.17 13.81
CA SER A 227 -5.09 17.71 14.03
C SER A 227 -6.22 17.01 13.25
N GLN A 228 -7.07 17.76 12.54
CA GLN A 228 -8.23 17.19 11.81
C GLN A 228 -8.02 17.19 10.30
N TRP A 229 -7.21 18.09 9.76
CA TRP A 229 -7.05 18.27 8.33
C TRP A 229 -5.62 18.00 7.88
N THR A 230 -5.48 17.29 6.78
CA THR A 230 -4.24 17.15 6.03
C THR A 230 -4.52 17.33 4.54
N PHE A 231 -3.65 18.08 3.87
CA PHE A 231 -3.74 18.33 2.43
C PHE A 231 -2.45 17.92 1.77
N TYR A 232 -2.54 17.19 0.66
CA TYR A 232 -1.40 16.91 -0.20
C TYR A 232 -1.63 17.51 -1.58
N ALA A 233 -0.57 18.08 -2.14
CA ALA A 233 -0.56 18.55 -3.51
C ALA A 233 0.85 18.42 -4.10
N GLY A 234 0.97 17.84 -5.28
CA GLY A 234 2.27 17.61 -5.88
C GLY A 234 2.23 17.43 -7.37
N VAL A 235 3.43 17.43 -7.94
CA VAL A 235 3.67 17.14 -9.35
C VAL A 235 4.62 15.97 -9.47
N THR A 236 4.28 14.99 -10.31
CA THR A 236 5.01 13.75 -10.49
C THR A 236 5.26 13.44 -11.97
N ARG A 237 6.09 12.44 -12.22
CA ARG A 237 6.35 11.92 -13.57
C ARG A 237 5.22 11.04 -14.11
N GLY A 238 4.25 10.73 -13.28
CA GLY A 238 3.11 9.91 -13.63
C GLY A 238 3.10 8.52 -13.00
N TRP A 239 2.22 7.69 -13.47
CA TRP A 239 1.86 6.37 -12.98
C TRP A 239 3.03 5.37 -13.11
N ASN A 240 3.60 4.95 -11.98
CA ASN A 240 4.75 4.03 -11.92
C ASN A 240 5.97 4.49 -12.72
N GLN A 241 6.16 5.81 -12.84
CA GLN A 241 7.29 6.40 -13.55
C GLN A 241 8.37 6.85 -12.56
N SER A 242 9.63 6.59 -12.90
CA SER A 242 10.78 7.11 -12.19
C SER A 242 11.56 8.08 -13.09
N LEU A 243 12.63 7.65 -13.69
CA LEU A 243 13.50 8.49 -14.51
C LEU A 243 13.27 8.28 -16.01
N ASP A 244 12.53 7.25 -16.35
CA ASP A 244 12.25 6.90 -17.74
C ASP A 244 11.16 7.80 -18.34
N ASP A 245 11.08 7.74 -19.62
CA ASP A 245 10.34 8.60 -20.51
C ASP A 245 9.21 7.84 -21.20
N ASN A 246 8.29 7.32 -20.45
CA ASN A 246 7.04 6.83 -21.03
C ASN A 246 6.29 7.99 -21.72
N ASN A 247 6.24 9.14 -21.04
CA ASN A 247 5.79 10.40 -21.61
C ASN A 247 6.77 11.51 -21.21
N PRO A 248 7.76 11.86 -22.07
CA PRO A 248 8.85 12.77 -21.71
C PRO A 248 8.39 14.17 -21.31
N ASN A 249 7.25 14.60 -21.82
CA ASN A 249 6.66 15.90 -21.51
C ASN A 249 5.52 15.83 -20.51
N GLY A 250 5.18 14.60 -20.06
CA GLY A 250 4.08 14.37 -19.14
C GLY A 250 4.42 14.80 -17.72
N VAL A 251 3.49 15.50 -17.10
CA VAL A 251 3.50 15.86 -15.69
C VAL A 251 2.13 15.57 -15.13
N ASP A 252 2.10 14.76 -14.06
CA ASP A 252 0.88 14.44 -13.36
C ASP A 252 0.72 15.32 -12.13
N PHE A 253 -0.51 15.67 -11.83
CA PHE A 253 -0.91 16.17 -10.53
C PHE A 253 -1.29 15.00 -9.61
N LEU A 254 -0.78 15.03 -8.39
CA LEU A 254 -1.14 14.13 -7.29
C LEU A 254 -1.65 14.97 -6.12
N GLY A 255 -2.79 14.59 -5.55
CA GLY A 255 -3.37 15.32 -4.42
C GLY A 255 -4.21 14.46 -3.51
N GLU A 256 -4.38 14.92 -2.26
CA GLU A 256 -5.27 14.34 -1.27
C GLU A 256 -5.83 15.42 -0.39
N VAL A 257 -7.09 15.27 0.00
CA VAL A 257 -7.70 15.99 1.11
C VAL A 257 -8.17 14.98 2.13
N ALA A 258 -7.61 15.04 3.32
CA ALA A 258 -7.96 14.15 4.42
C ALA A 258 -8.57 14.90 5.60
N TYR A 259 -9.62 14.30 6.20
CA TYR A 259 -10.36 14.88 7.30
C TYR A 259 -10.67 13.83 8.38
N ALA A 260 -10.12 14.00 9.57
CA ALA A 260 -10.31 13.16 10.75
C ALA A 260 -11.05 13.96 11.85
N PRO A 261 -12.40 14.07 11.81
CA PRO A 261 -13.16 14.85 12.79
C PRO A 261 -13.14 14.24 14.19
N SER A 262 -12.89 12.98 14.31
CA SER A 262 -12.81 12.23 15.57
C SER A 262 -11.95 10.99 15.43
N SER A 263 -11.69 10.29 16.53
CA SER A 263 -11.01 8.98 16.54
C SER A 263 -11.82 7.85 15.88
N GLN A 264 -13.08 8.09 15.51
CA GLN A 264 -13.98 7.09 14.90
C GLN A 264 -14.10 7.25 13.39
N TRP A 265 -13.84 8.42 12.87
CA TRP A 265 -14.04 8.72 11.46
C TRP A 265 -12.78 9.29 10.82
N ASN A 266 -12.44 8.73 9.68
CA ASN A 266 -11.46 9.30 8.77
C ASN A 266 -12.02 9.28 7.34
N PHE A 267 -11.86 10.39 6.65
CA PHE A 267 -12.26 10.58 5.26
C PHE A 267 -11.05 11.05 4.48
N ALA A 268 -10.81 10.48 3.31
CA ALA A 268 -9.84 10.99 2.36
C ALA A 268 -10.44 10.99 0.96
N VAL A 269 -9.99 11.92 0.14
CA VAL A 269 -10.25 11.91 -1.30
C VAL A 269 -8.91 12.14 -1.99
N ASN A 270 -8.47 11.11 -2.70
CA ASN A 270 -7.25 11.07 -3.47
C ASN A 270 -7.52 11.43 -4.93
N LEU A 271 -6.55 12.05 -5.59
CA LEU A 271 -6.60 12.42 -7.00
C LEU A 271 -5.23 12.19 -7.65
N SER A 272 -5.22 11.46 -8.77
CA SER A 272 -4.08 11.43 -9.70
C SER A 272 -4.59 11.79 -11.09
N VAL A 273 -3.97 12.77 -11.76
CA VAL A 273 -4.37 13.18 -13.10
C VAL A 273 -3.18 13.63 -13.93
N GLY A 274 -3.04 13.07 -15.12
CA GLY A 274 -2.01 13.45 -16.08
C GLY A 274 -1.97 12.56 -17.30
N PRO A 275 -1.13 12.91 -18.29
CA PRO A 275 -0.97 12.13 -19.51
C PRO A 275 -0.11 10.89 -19.26
N GLN A 276 -0.64 9.70 -19.56
CA GLN A 276 0.05 8.41 -19.36
C GLN A 276 0.43 7.73 -20.68
N ASP A 277 -0.08 8.20 -21.81
CA ASP A 277 0.14 7.55 -23.11
C ASP A 277 1.50 7.93 -23.67
N ASN A 278 2.23 6.92 -24.17
CA ASN A 278 3.58 7.08 -24.67
C ASN A 278 3.66 8.12 -25.81
N GLY A 279 4.52 9.12 -25.60
CA GLY A 279 4.80 10.16 -26.60
C GLY A 279 3.70 11.20 -26.79
N THR A 280 2.65 11.20 -25.95
CA THR A 280 1.57 12.19 -26.02
C THR A 280 1.35 12.88 -24.67
N ASN A 281 0.90 14.14 -24.72
CA ASN A 281 0.49 14.91 -23.55
C ASN A 281 -1.03 14.94 -23.37
N ASN A 282 -1.75 14.26 -24.24
CA ASN A 282 -3.21 14.18 -24.27
C ASN A 282 -3.61 12.90 -25.01
N PRO A 283 -4.60 12.12 -24.54
CA PRO A 283 -5.49 12.45 -23.43
C PRO A 283 -4.93 12.05 -22.05
N TYR A 284 -5.62 12.52 -21.01
CA TYR A 284 -5.25 12.27 -19.62
C TYR A 284 -5.86 10.98 -19.07
N ARG A 285 -5.12 10.35 -18.16
CA ARG A 285 -5.65 9.40 -17.18
C ARG A 285 -6.01 10.16 -15.90
N THR A 286 -7.16 9.85 -15.34
CA THR A 286 -7.63 10.44 -14.09
C THR A 286 -8.14 9.34 -13.17
N VAL A 287 -7.69 9.37 -11.93
CA VAL A 287 -8.23 8.52 -10.86
C VAL A 287 -8.64 9.41 -9.70
N VAL A 288 -9.88 9.24 -9.25
CA VAL A 288 -10.40 9.84 -8.02
C VAL A 288 -10.76 8.70 -7.08
N GLU A 289 -10.31 8.79 -5.83
CA GLU A 289 -10.50 7.73 -4.86
C GLU A 289 -10.97 8.28 -3.52
N PRO A 290 -12.28 8.26 -3.26
CA PRO A 290 -12.83 8.42 -1.92
C PRO A 290 -12.51 7.22 -1.03
N LEU A 291 -11.99 7.49 0.17
CA LEU A 291 -11.68 6.51 1.19
C LEU A 291 -12.34 6.90 2.50
N ILE A 292 -13.09 5.99 3.11
CA ILE A 292 -13.81 6.22 4.36
C ILE A 292 -13.44 5.13 5.36
N THR A 293 -12.93 5.52 6.52
CA THR A 293 -12.71 4.61 7.65
C THR A 293 -13.65 4.95 8.77
N TYR A 294 -14.33 3.93 9.31
CA TYR A 294 -15.21 4.06 10.46
C TYR A 294 -14.91 3.02 11.54
N ILE A 295 -14.69 3.49 12.75
CA ILE A 295 -14.48 2.65 13.94
C ILE A 295 -15.69 2.87 14.86
N PRO A 296 -16.72 2.01 14.78
CA PRO A 296 -17.90 2.16 15.60
C PRO A 296 -17.57 2.02 17.09
N PRO A 297 -18.20 2.81 17.98
CA PRO A 297 -17.97 2.72 19.43
C PRO A 297 -18.53 1.43 20.06
N ILE A 298 -19.24 0.63 19.28
CA ILE A 298 -19.67 -0.72 19.66
C ILE A 298 -18.46 -1.65 19.68
N LEU A 299 -18.55 -2.78 20.38
CA LEU A 299 -17.51 -3.80 20.46
C LEU A 299 -16.16 -3.25 20.98
N ASN A 300 -16.22 -2.24 21.85
CA ASN A 300 -15.02 -1.59 22.43
C ASN A 300 -14.05 -0.99 21.39
N ASN A 301 -14.55 -0.48 20.28
CA ASN A 301 -13.75 0.03 19.14
C ASN A 301 -12.83 -1.03 18.49
N ASN A 302 -13.16 -2.31 18.63
CA ASN A 302 -12.37 -3.40 18.05
C ASN A 302 -12.76 -3.70 16.58
N LEU A 303 -13.84 -3.10 16.08
CA LEU A 303 -14.27 -3.23 14.69
C LEU A 303 -13.80 -2.03 13.88
N THR A 304 -13.19 -2.28 12.75
CA THR A 304 -12.84 -1.28 11.73
C THR A 304 -13.58 -1.61 10.45
N LEU A 305 -14.24 -0.62 9.88
CA LEU A 305 -14.95 -0.69 8.61
C LEU A 305 -14.31 0.31 7.65
N ILE A 306 -14.00 -0.12 6.44
CA ILE A 306 -13.40 0.74 5.42
C ILE A 306 -14.13 0.56 4.10
N SER A 307 -14.38 1.68 3.40
CA SER A 307 -14.83 1.74 2.02
C SER A 307 -13.75 2.44 1.22
N ASP A 308 -13.25 1.75 0.19
CA ASP A 308 -12.25 2.23 -0.75
C ASP A 308 -12.88 2.20 -2.15
N THR A 309 -13.17 3.39 -2.69
CA THR A 309 -13.85 3.55 -3.98
C THR A 309 -12.87 4.08 -5.01
N THR A 310 -12.57 3.34 -6.06
CA THR A 310 -11.73 3.78 -7.17
C THR A 310 -12.59 4.18 -8.37
N LEU A 311 -12.41 5.40 -8.86
CA LEU A 311 -13.06 5.95 -10.05
C LEU A 311 -11.98 6.33 -11.06
N GLY A 312 -11.86 5.58 -12.15
CA GLY A 312 -10.82 5.78 -13.14
C GLY A 312 -11.33 6.09 -14.54
N TYR A 313 -10.57 6.90 -15.26
CA TYR A 313 -10.79 7.27 -16.66
C TYR A 313 -9.46 7.38 -17.40
N ASP A 314 -9.41 6.86 -18.62
CA ASP A 314 -8.29 7.02 -19.54
C ASP A 314 -8.82 7.40 -20.92
N GLY A 315 -8.30 8.47 -21.49
CA GLY A 315 -8.81 9.04 -22.73
C GLY A 315 -8.50 8.21 -23.98
N MET A 316 -7.55 7.26 -23.92
CA MET A 316 -7.20 6.32 -25.00
C MET A 316 -7.25 4.86 -24.57
N GLY A 317 -7.85 4.55 -23.41
CA GLY A 317 -7.87 3.21 -22.84
C GLY A 317 -8.63 2.16 -23.65
N ASN A 318 -9.46 2.54 -24.63
CA ASN A 318 -10.15 1.60 -25.49
C ASN A 318 -9.30 1.21 -26.69
N ALA A 319 -8.56 0.11 -26.59
CA ALA A 319 -7.66 -0.37 -27.63
C ALA A 319 -8.38 -0.75 -28.95
N SER A 320 -9.68 -1.07 -28.93
CA SER A 320 -10.46 -1.41 -30.13
C SER A 320 -10.79 -0.20 -30.99
N THR A 321 -11.06 0.94 -30.38
CA THR A 321 -11.56 2.14 -31.05
C THR A 321 -10.59 3.31 -31.02
N GLY A 322 -9.54 3.24 -30.19
CA GLY A 322 -8.69 4.40 -29.86
C GLY A 322 -9.42 5.45 -29.02
N GLY A 323 -10.58 5.11 -28.47
CA GLY A 323 -11.37 5.98 -27.59
C GLY A 323 -11.07 5.81 -26.12
N SER A 324 -11.89 6.45 -25.28
CA SER A 324 -11.72 6.37 -23.84
C SER A 324 -12.18 5.04 -23.24
N ALA A 325 -11.64 4.71 -22.07
CA ALA A 325 -12.13 3.69 -21.15
C ALA A 325 -12.33 4.30 -19.76
N CYS A 326 -13.17 3.64 -18.97
CA CYS A 326 -13.33 3.97 -17.55
C CYS A 326 -13.36 2.69 -16.73
N TRP A 327 -12.98 2.78 -15.47
CA TRP A 327 -13.10 1.68 -14.50
C TRP A 327 -13.65 2.19 -13.18
N PHE A 328 -14.22 1.26 -12.45
CA PHE A 328 -14.78 1.50 -11.12
C PHE A 328 -14.46 0.32 -10.23
N GLY A 329 -13.95 0.59 -9.04
CA GLY A 329 -13.76 -0.39 -7.98
C GLY A 329 -14.42 0.09 -6.69
N GLU A 330 -15.04 -0.82 -5.96
CA GLU A 330 -15.49 -0.59 -4.59
C GLU A 330 -15.08 -1.78 -3.75
N ALA A 331 -14.13 -1.57 -2.83
CA ALA A 331 -13.68 -2.55 -1.88
C ALA A 331 -14.12 -2.19 -0.47
N LEU A 332 -14.85 -3.09 0.17
CA LEU A 332 -15.33 -2.96 1.54
C LEU A 332 -14.51 -3.88 2.45
N TYR A 333 -13.91 -3.32 3.49
CA TYR A 333 -13.13 -4.06 4.47
C TYR A 333 -13.80 -4.01 5.84
N GLN A 334 -13.82 -5.16 6.50
CA GLN A 334 -14.27 -5.31 7.87
C GLN A 334 -13.18 -6.04 8.64
N SER A 335 -12.67 -5.44 9.69
CA SER A 335 -11.62 -6.08 10.51
C SER A 335 -12.00 -6.00 11.98
N TYR A 336 -12.05 -7.15 12.66
CA TYR A 336 -12.44 -7.27 14.05
C TYR A 336 -11.32 -7.88 14.89
N VAL A 337 -10.79 -7.11 15.83
CA VAL A 337 -9.80 -7.56 16.80
C VAL A 337 -10.52 -8.35 17.91
N ILE A 338 -10.41 -9.66 17.87
CA ILE A 338 -11.04 -10.56 18.83
C ILE A 338 -10.28 -10.50 20.17
N ASN A 339 -8.94 -10.57 20.09
CA ASN A 339 -8.05 -10.45 21.24
C ASN A 339 -6.59 -10.20 20.75
N SER A 340 -5.61 -10.20 21.65
CA SER A 340 -4.20 -9.99 21.32
C SER A 340 -3.58 -11.05 20.40
N TYR A 341 -4.22 -12.19 20.22
CA TYR A 341 -3.74 -13.30 19.40
C TYR A 341 -4.41 -13.36 18.03
N LEU A 342 -5.63 -12.81 17.91
CA LEU A 342 -6.50 -13.08 16.77
C LEU A 342 -7.26 -11.83 16.32
N THR A 343 -7.16 -11.54 15.03
CA THR A 343 -8.00 -10.59 14.30
C THR A 343 -8.66 -11.32 13.13
N ALA A 344 -9.97 -11.16 12.94
CA ALA A 344 -10.71 -11.68 11.80
C ALA A 344 -11.03 -10.55 10.83
N SER A 345 -10.92 -10.80 9.54
CA SER A 345 -11.17 -9.80 8.52
C SER A 345 -11.95 -10.37 7.32
N LEU A 346 -12.73 -9.50 6.69
CA LEU A 346 -13.49 -9.77 5.47
C LEU A 346 -13.25 -8.63 4.48
N ARG A 347 -13.06 -8.96 3.20
CA ARG A 347 -13.06 -8.03 2.07
C ARG A 347 -14.11 -8.49 1.07
N GLU A 348 -14.91 -7.55 0.59
CA GLU A 348 -15.88 -7.72 -0.49
C GLU A 348 -15.58 -6.66 -1.53
N GLU A 349 -15.38 -7.05 -2.78
CA GLU A 349 -15.05 -6.11 -3.83
C GLU A 349 -15.89 -6.36 -5.09
N TYR A 350 -16.28 -5.26 -5.73
CA TYR A 350 -16.79 -5.22 -7.09
C TYR A 350 -15.87 -4.35 -7.94
N TYR A 351 -15.53 -4.84 -9.15
CA TYR A 351 -14.68 -4.12 -10.08
C TYR A 351 -15.25 -4.18 -11.50
N TYR A 352 -15.44 -3.00 -12.09
CA TYR A 352 -15.86 -2.78 -13.47
C TYR A 352 -14.64 -2.37 -14.31
N ASP A 353 -14.30 -3.15 -15.33
CA ASP A 353 -13.20 -2.89 -16.28
C ASP A 353 -13.78 -2.50 -17.63
N GLY A 354 -13.95 -1.20 -17.85
CA GLY A 354 -14.48 -0.66 -19.09
C GLY A 354 -13.55 -0.90 -20.27
N ALA A 355 -14.08 -1.47 -21.34
CA ALA A 355 -13.35 -1.83 -22.55
C ALA A 355 -12.20 -2.84 -22.34
N GLY A 356 -12.17 -3.54 -21.22
CA GLY A 356 -11.09 -4.48 -20.89
C GLY A 356 -9.72 -3.79 -20.74
N PHE A 357 -9.70 -2.58 -20.19
CA PHE A 357 -8.51 -1.74 -20.19
C PHE A 357 -7.53 -2.05 -19.06
N THR A 358 -8.04 -2.26 -17.85
CA THR A 358 -7.18 -2.38 -16.66
C THR A 358 -6.82 -3.83 -16.35
N ILE A 359 -7.78 -4.74 -16.26
CA ILE A 359 -7.55 -6.17 -16.05
C ILE A 359 -7.15 -6.86 -17.36
N GLY A 360 -7.80 -6.49 -18.47
CA GLY A 360 -7.41 -6.95 -19.80
C GLY A 360 -7.69 -8.41 -20.13
N LEU A 361 -8.55 -9.10 -19.38
CA LEU A 361 -8.89 -10.51 -19.63
C LEU A 361 -9.99 -10.70 -20.66
N THR A 362 -10.80 -9.69 -20.93
CA THR A 362 -11.80 -9.71 -21.99
C THR A 362 -11.18 -9.36 -23.35
N THR A 363 -11.90 -9.60 -24.44
CA THR A 363 -11.48 -9.08 -25.75
C THR A 363 -11.37 -7.57 -25.68
N PRO A 364 -10.31 -6.94 -26.26
CA PRO A 364 -10.16 -5.50 -26.28
C PRO A 364 -11.43 -4.78 -26.76
N GLY A 365 -11.90 -3.80 -26.02
CA GLY A 365 -13.15 -3.08 -26.25
C GLY A 365 -14.38 -3.69 -25.58
N VAL A 366 -14.27 -4.87 -25.00
CA VAL A 366 -15.35 -5.54 -24.25
C VAL A 366 -15.18 -5.31 -22.76
N THR A 367 -16.21 -4.79 -22.12
CA THR A 367 -16.25 -4.56 -20.67
C THR A 367 -16.30 -5.88 -19.91
N GLY A 368 -15.53 -5.96 -18.81
CA GLY A 368 -15.58 -7.05 -17.84
C GLY A 368 -16.08 -6.56 -16.47
N ASN A 369 -16.84 -7.39 -15.78
CA ASN A 369 -17.23 -7.18 -14.39
C ASN A 369 -16.66 -8.30 -13.53
N TYR A 370 -16.01 -7.92 -12.44
CA TYR A 370 -15.30 -8.83 -11.55
C TYR A 370 -15.73 -8.60 -10.11
N GLY A 371 -15.58 -9.62 -9.29
CA GLY A 371 -15.80 -9.56 -7.85
C GLY A 371 -14.73 -10.32 -7.11
N ASP A 372 -14.48 -9.92 -5.87
CA ASP A 372 -13.61 -10.62 -4.91
C ASP A 372 -14.34 -10.73 -3.58
N LEU A 373 -14.28 -11.93 -3.00
CA LEU A 373 -14.69 -12.19 -1.63
C LEU A 373 -13.53 -12.89 -0.92
N THR A 374 -12.93 -12.19 0.05
CA THR A 374 -11.80 -12.74 0.82
C THR A 374 -12.13 -12.71 2.31
N ALA A 375 -11.97 -13.86 2.97
CA ALA A 375 -12.08 -13.98 4.42
C ALA A 375 -10.78 -14.53 4.99
N GLY A 376 -10.28 -13.93 6.07
CA GLY A 376 -9.02 -14.34 6.67
C GLY A 376 -8.91 -14.01 8.15
N VAL A 377 -7.85 -14.52 8.75
CA VAL A 377 -7.50 -14.24 10.15
C VAL A 377 -6.02 -13.92 10.29
N LYS A 378 -5.70 -12.92 11.09
CA LYS A 378 -4.33 -12.66 11.53
C LYS A 378 -4.12 -13.32 12.88
N ILE A 379 -3.12 -14.19 12.98
CA ILE A 379 -2.75 -14.91 14.19
C ILE A 379 -1.38 -14.43 14.66
N THR A 380 -1.29 -13.87 15.86
CA THR A 380 -0.04 -13.47 16.53
C THR A 380 0.24 -14.47 17.66
N PRO A 381 1.02 -15.54 17.44
CA PRO A 381 1.10 -16.67 18.39
C PRO A 381 1.79 -16.31 19.70
N PHE A 382 2.62 -15.28 19.72
CA PHE A 382 3.41 -14.91 20.88
C PHE A 382 3.31 -13.40 21.20
N PRO A 383 2.10 -12.84 21.42
CA PRO A 383 1.91 -11.38 21.52
C PRO A 383 2.59 -10.74 22.74
N SER A 384 2.88 -11.53 23.79
CA SER A 384 3.55 -11.06 25.01
C SER A 384 5.08 -11.18 24.94
N SER A 385 5.64 -11.82 23.93
CA SER A 385 7.08 -11.97 23.75
C SER A 385 7.67 -10.72 23.06
N ASN A 386 8.84 -10.26 23.52
CA ASN A 386 9.50 -9.10 22.89
C ASN A 386 9.86 -9.32 21.42
N LEU A 387 10.20 -10.53 21.01
CA LEU A 387 10.45 -10.90 19.63
C LEU A 387 9.19 -11.45 18.95
N GLY A 388 8.44 -12.30 19.65
CA GLY A 388 7.30 -13.01 19.08
C GLY A 388 6.12 -12.13 18.72
N LYS A 389 5.93 -10.98 19.37
CA LYS A 389 4.89 -10.00 19.00
C LYS A 389 5.04 -9.40 17.60
N ASN A 390 6.23 -9.55 17.02
CA ASN A 390 6.57 -9.07 15.68
C ASN A 390 6.37 -10.15 14.60
N PHE A 391 6.00 -11.37 15.02
CA PHE A 391 5.69 -12.48 14.13
C PHE A 391 4.21 -12.76 14.10
N TYR A 392 3.64 -12.89 12.91
CA TYR A 392 2.26 -13.30 12.72
C TYR A 392 2.08 -14.05 11.40
N ILE A 393 1.00 -14.78 11.30
CA ILE A 393 0.56 -15.51 10.10
C ILE A 393 -0.85 -15.09 9.73
N ARG A 394 -1.17 -15.12 8.41
CA ARG A 394 -2.49 -14.73 7.88
C ARG A 394 -3.01 -15.80 6.92
N PRO A 395 -3.67 -16.86 7.41
CA PRO A 395 -4.45 -17.73 6.55
C PRO A 395 -5.71 -17.03 6.04
N GLU A 396 -6.02 -17.25 4.76
CA GLU A 396 -7.18 -16.70 4.08
C GLU A 396 -7.76 -17.64 3.03
N ILE A 397 -9.02 -17.43 2.68
CA ILE A 397 -9.71 -17.99 1.52
C ILE A 397 -10.21 -16.85 0.65
N ARG A 398 -10.00 -16.96 -0.65
CA ARG A 398 -10.39 -15.98 -1.66
C ARG A 398 -11.19 -16.66 -2.77
N GLU A 399 -12.27 -16.01 -3.20
CA GLU A 399 -13.06 -16.35 -4.37
C GLU A 399 -13.12 -15.14 -5.29
N ASP A 400 -12.58 -15.29 -6.54
CA ASP A 400 -12.76 -14.31 -7.59
C ASP A 400 -13.90 -14.75 -8.50
N LEU A 401 -14.69 -13.77 -8.96
CA LEU A 401 -15.84 -13.95 -9.85
C LEU A 401 -15.67 -13.07 -11.09
N ALA A 402 -16.22 -13.51 -12.23
CA ALA A 402 -16.28 -12.73 -13.46
C ALA A 402 -17.58 -12.99 -14.21
N ASP A 403 -18.12 -11.95 -14.86
CA ASP A 403 -19.30 -12.09 -15.73
C ASP A 403 -19.01 -12.78 -17.05
N HIS A 404 -17.74 -12.82 -17.47
CA HIS A 404 -17.25 -13.58 -18.61
C HIS A 404 -16.49 -14.83 -18.17
N ALA A 405 -16.49 -15.87 -19.00
CA ALA A 405 -15.76 -17.11 -18.75
C ALA A 405 -14.24 -16.93 -19.03
N VAL A 406 -13.60 -16.01 -18.32
CA VAL A 406 -12.19 -15.58 -18.52
C VAL A 406 -11.27 -15.98 -17.37
N LEU A 407 -11.83 -16.51 -16.27
CA LEU A 407 -11.06 -17.03 -15.16
C LEU A 407 -10.61 -18.47 -15.41
N THR A 408 -10.02 -19.10 -14.43
CA THR A 408 -9.41 -20.44 -14.50
C THR A 408 -10.15 -21.42 -15.40
N ASN A 409 -9.46 -21.94 -16.41
CA ASN A 409 -9.99 -22.92 -17.38
C ASN A 409 -11.27 -22.45 -18.11
N GLY A 410 -11.41 -21.14 -18.36
CA GLY A 410 -12.60 -20.58 -18.99
C GLY A 410 -13.83 -20.61 -18.10
N LYS A 411 -13.66 -20.53 -16.79
CA LYS A 411 -14.74 -20.45 -15.81
C LYS A 411 -15.05 -18.98 -15.46
N HIS A 412 -16.17 -18.82 -14.75
CA HIS A 412 -16.60 -17.54 -14.19
C HIS A 412 -16.11 -17.32 -12.75
N TYR A 413 -15.32 -18.22 -12.21
CA TYR A 413 -14.82 -18.18 -10.84
C TYR A 413 -13.45 -18.83 -10.71
N GLN A 414 -12.70 -18.41 -9.69
CA GLN A 414 -11.50 -19.11 -9.21
C GLN A 414 -11.41 -19.00 -7.70
N THR A 415 -10.93 -20.07 -7.05
CA THR A 415 -10.83 -20.16 -5.60
C THR A 415 -9.39 -20.40 -5.20
N ALA A 416 -8.91 -19.67 -4.22
CA ALA A 416 -7.60 -19.86 -3.61
C ALA A 416 -7.70 -19.96 -2.08
N ILE A 417 -6.82 -20.78 -1.49
CA ILE A 417 -6.50 -20.74 -0.07
C ILE A 417 -5.06 -20.31 0.04
N ALA A 418 -4.81 -19.31 0.85
CA ALA A 418 -3.46 -18.78 1.01
C ALA A 418 -3.09 -18.59 2.47
N VAL A 419 -1.79 -18.56 2.73
CA VAL A 419 -1.24 -18.21 4.03
C VAL A 419 0.11 -17.54 3.86
N ASP A 420 0.33 -16.46 4.56
CA ASP A 420 1.65 -15.87 4.71
C ASP A 420 2.13 -15.88 6.17
N ALA A 421 3.43 -15.63 6.29
CA ALA A 421 4.10 -15.41 7.56
C ALA A 421 4.95 -14.14 7.45
N ILE A 422 4.76 -13.22 8.39
CA ILE A 422 5.49 -11.95 8.44
C ILE A 422 6.25 -11.83 9.75
N TYR A 423 7.51 -11.41 9.65
CA TYR A 423 8.33 -11.00 10.78
C TYR A 423 8.84 -9.57 10.56
N THR A 424 8.54 -8.68 11.51
CA THR A 424 9.02 -7.28 11.51
C THR A 424 10.18 -7.09 12.49
N PHE A 425 11.16 -6.26 12.15
CA PHE A 425 12.34 -5.97 12.97
C PHE A 425 12.76 -4.50 12.92
#